data_32438cc8b18c4789f0337d700abb3da2
#
_entry.id   32438cc8b18c4789f0337d700abb3da2
#
_cell.length_a   1.000
_cell.length_b   1.000
_cell.length_c   1.000
_cell.angle_alpha   90.00
_cell.angle_beta   90.00
_cell.angle_gamma   90.00
#
_symmetry.space_group_name_H-M   'P 1'
#
loop_
_entity.id
_entity.type
_entity.pdbx_description
1 polymer ?
#
loop_
_entity_poly.entity_id
_entity_poly.type
_entity_poly.pdbx_seq_one_letter_code
_entity_poly.pdbx_strand_id
1 'polypeptide(L)'
;TAWLLQPDGVHKPRIAKNHAQLLVMVNAMRELMRMDEPQYLAVRAQIVAMARERQASISADHPLVQEFWESFDYLNWLPATGAMGPKEGPHLNHSRDPALISVNLNEFVERAAMHRQQVPGLSELKKVLRTSKTRRFVDVKTVNSAIRIKKDDTEGGLDVGRTVHCWVFEAPQRNHR
;
A
#
# COMPACT_ATOMS: atom_id res chain seq x y z
N THR A 1 -15.48 27.03 -2.01
CA THR A 1 -14.77 25.95 -1.24
C THR A 1 -15.59 24.67 -1.17
N ALA A 2 -16.93 24.78 -1.05
CA ALA A 2 -17.81 23.62 -0.84
C ALA A 2 -17.75 22.55 -1.96
N TRP A 3 -17.59 22.93 -3.23
CA TRP A 3 -17.51 21.98 -4.34
C TRP A 3 -16.20 21.20 -4.43
N LEU A 4 -15.09 21.71 -3.89
CA LEU A 4 -13.82 20.97 -3.75
C LEU A 4 -13.92 19.82 -2.74
N LEU A 5 -14.89 19.87 -1.83
CA LEU A 5 -15.14 18.90 -0.76
C LEU A 5 -16.24 17.90 -1.13
N GLN A 6 -16.63 17.80 -2.40
CA GLN A 6 -17.59 16.77 -2.86
C GLN A 6 -16.96 15.36 -2.81
N PRO A 7 -17.77 14.27 -2.83
CA PRO A 7 -17.29 12.90 -2.69
C PRO A 7 -16.15 12.51 -3.64
N ASP A 8 -16.11 13.09 -4.84
CA ASP A 8 -15.03 12.91 -5.84
C ASP A 8 -13.97 14.01 -5.80
N GLY A 9 -13.98 14.86 -4.78
CA GLY A 9 -13.15 16.04 -4.62
C GLY A 9 -11.90 15.82 -3.78
N VAL A 10 -11.33 16.94 -3.31
CA VAL A 10 -10.15 16.96 -2.45
C VAL A 10 -10.57 16.78 -0.99
N HIS A 11 -10.25 15.64 -0.40
CA HIS A 11 -10.63 15.30 0.98
C HIS A 11 -9.71 15.89 2.05
N LYS A 12 -8.51 16.36 1.67
CA LYS A 12 -7.57 16.97 2.64
C LYS A 12 -7.85 18.46 2.79
N PRO A 13 -8.35 18.92 3.96
CA PRO A 13 -8.82 20.31 4.13
C PRO A 13 -7.76 21.37 3.80
N ARG A 14 -6.50 21.11 4.14
CA ARG A 14 -5.39 22.05 3.86
C ARG A 14 -5.14 22.22 2.36
N ILE A 15 -5.22 21.14 1.59
CA ILE A 15 -5.07 21.19 0.12
C ILE A 15 -6.26 21.95 -0.48
N ALA A 16 -7.48 21.60 -0.07
CA ALA A 16 -8.70 22.26 -0.53
C ALA A 16 -8.66 23.76 -0.23
N LYS A 17 -8.25 24.16 0.96
CA LYS A 17 -8.14 25.56 1.37
C LYS A 17 -7.13 26.34 0.51
N ASN A 18 -5.92 25.79 0.32
CA ASN A 18 -4.88 26.46 -0.45
C ASN A 18 -5.30 26.67 -1.93
N HIS A 19 -5.90 25.65 -2.56
CA HIS A 19 -6.36 25.77 -3.94
C HIS A 19 -7.62 26.62 -4.08
N ALA A 20 -8.48 26.66 -3.07
CA ALA A 20 -9.61 27.59 -3.03
C ALA A 20 -9.13 29.05 -2.98
N GLN A 21 -8.06 29.35 -2.26
CA GLN A 21 -7.44 30.69 -2.25
C GLN A 21 -6.92 31.07 -3.64
N LEU A 22 -6.26 30.15 -4.37
CA LEU A 22 -5.84 30.39 -5.75
C LEU A 22 -7.02 30.68 -6.68
N LEU A 23 -8.13 29.95 -6.53
CA LEU A 23 -9.35 30.20 -7.30
C LEU A 23 -9.95 31.57 -7.02
N VAL A 24 -9.96 32.02 -5.75
CA VAL A 24 -10.41 33.35 -5.38
C VAL A 24 -9.54 34.42 -6.02
N MET A 25 -8.19 34.24 -6.01
CA MET A 25 -7.25 35.17 -6.65
C MET A 25 -7.47 35.23 -8.17
N VAL A 26 -7.61 34.10 -8.83
CA VAL A 26 -7.87 34.05 -10.29
C VAL A 26 -9.20 34.73 -10.62
N ASN A 27 -10.24 34.52 -9.81
CA ASN A 27 -11.53 35.18 -10.00
C ASN A 27 -11.41 36.70 -9.84
N ALA A 28 -10.65 37.18 -8.86
CA ALA A 28 -10.41 38.63 -8.68
C ALA A 28 -9.57 39.24 -9.81
N MET A 29 -8.62 38.47 -10.36
CA MET A 29 -7.76 38.93 -11.46
C MET A 29 -8.43 38.85 -12.83
N ARG A 30 -9.55 38.14 -12.97
CA ARG A 30 -10.24 37.91 -14.24
C ARG A 30 -10.53 39.20 -14.99
N GLU A 31 -11.08 40.16 -14.31
CA GLU A 31 -11.40 41.50 -14.84
C GLU A 31 -10.15 42.27 -15.24
N LEU A 32 -9.16 42.26 -14.36
CA LEU A 32 -7.87 42.98 -14.59
C LEU A 32 -7.11 42.44 -15.80
N MET A 33 -7.11 41.12 -15.97
CA MET A 33 -6.42 40.44 -17.08
C MET A 33 -7.30 40.29 -18.32
N ARG A 34 -8.53 40.75 -18.29
CA ARG A 34 -9.53 40.63 -19.36
C ARG A 34 -9.67 39.21 -19.88
N MET A 35 -9.69 38.24 -18.95
CA MET A 35 -9.88 36.85 -19.31
C MET A 35 -11.30 36.61 -19.85
N ASP A 36 -11.40 35.97 -21.01
CA ASP A 36 -12.67 35.47 -21.50
C ASP A 36 -13.15 34.23 -20.69
N GLU A 37 -14.39 33.81 -20.90
CA GLU A 37 -14.97 32.67 -20.16
C GLU A 37 -14.23 31.35 -20.40
N PRO A 38 -13.84 30.97 -21.64
CA PRO A 38 -13.06 29.78 -21.91
C PRO A 38 -11.70 29.78 -21.19
N GLN A 39 -10.96 30.89 -21.20
CA GLN A 39 -9.69 31.03 -20.51
C GLN A 39 -9.85 30.87 -18.99
N TYR A 40 -10.84 31.53 -18.41
CA TYR A 40 -11.14 31.40 -16.99
C TYR A 40 -11.47 29.96 -16.59
N LEU A 41 -12.32 29.27 -17.36
CA LEU A 41 -12.67 27.87 -17.10
C LEU A 41 -11.47 26.94 -17.22
N ALA A 42 -10.59 27.17 -18.20
CA ALA A 42 -9.36 26.41 -18.36
C ALA A 42 -8.41 26.54 -17.16
N VAL A 43 -8.17 27.78 -16.70
CA VAL A 43 -7.34 28.04 -15.51
C VAL A 43 -7.96 27.41 -14.25
N ARG A 44 -9.27 27.54 -14.10
CA ARG A 44 -9.99 26.90 -12.98
C ARG A 44 -9.84 25.38 -13.01
N ALA A 45 -10.03 24.75 -14.16
CA ALA A 45 -9.87 23.30 -14.32
C ALA A 45 -8.45 22.86 -13.97
N GLN A 46 -7.43 23.63 -14.38
CA GLN A 46 -6.05 23.36 -14.07
C GLN A 46 -5.77 23.41 -12.55
N ILE A 47 -6.29 24.40 -11.84
CA ILE A 47 -6.12 24.50 -10.38
C ILE A 47 -6.76 23.31 -9.67
N VAL A 48 -7.92 22.84 -10.14
CA VAL A 48 -8.58 21.64 -9.60
C VAL A 48 -7.76 20.39 -9.85
N ALA A 49 -7.22 20.24 -11.06
CA ALA A 49 -6.35 19.12 -11.42
C ALA A 49 -5.10 19.10 -10.50
N MET A 50 -4.45 20.24 -10.31
CA MET A 50 -3.31 20.38 -9.37
C MET A 50 -3.67 19.99 -7.93
N ALA A 51 -4.86 20.35 -7.45
CA ALA A 51 -5.31 19.98 -6.11
C ALA A 51 -5.47 18.46 -5.96
N ARG A 52 -6.05 17.81 -6.97
CA ARG A 52 -6.23 16.34 -7.00
C ARG A 52 -4.88 15.61 -7.09
N GLU A 53 -4.01 16.06 -7.98
CA GLU A 53 -2.65 15.52 -8.12
C GLU A 53 -1.85 15.63 -6.81
N ARG A 54 -1.90 16.81 -6.17
CA ARG A 54 -1.24 17.02 -4.88
C ARG A 54 -1.80 16.10 -3.78
N GLN A 55 -3.10 15.89 -3.76
CA GLN A 55 -3.72 14.95 -2.84
C GLN A 55 -3.28 13.51 -3.11
N ALA A 56 -3.27 13.09 -4.37
CA ALA A 56 -2.82 11.76 -4.77
C ALA A 56 -1.36 11.52 -4.36
N SER A 57 -0.46 12.46 -4.68
CA SER A 57 0.96 12.42 -4.30
C SER A 57 1.18 12.29 -2.78
N ILE A 58 0.44 13.09 -1.98
CA ILE A 58 0.55 13.01 -0.51
C ILE A 58 -0.06 11.72 0.04
N SER A 59 -1.01 11.11 -0.67
CA SER A 59 -1.70 9.88 -0.24
C SER A 59 -1.01 8.61 -0.75
N ALA A 60 -0.13 8.70 -1.73
CA ALA A 60 0.64 7.57 -2.22
C ALA A 60 1.65 7.08 -1.18
N ASP A 61 1.91 5.80 -1.23
CA ASP A 61 3.01 5.21 -0.49
C ASP A 61 4.37 5.60 -1.09
N HIS A 62 5.42 5.47 -0.29
CA HIS A 62 6.78 5.58 -0.78
C HIS A 62 7.04 4.52 -1.87
N PRO A 63 7.78 4.81 -2.97
CA PRO A 63 8.01 3.85 -4.06
C PRO A 63 8.51 2.48 -3.58
N LEU A 64 9.44 2.45 -2.63
CA LEU A 64 9.92 1.18 -2.04
C LEU A 64 8.83 0.39 -1.30
N VAL A 65 7.83 1.07 -0.73
CA VAL A 65 6.69 0.42 -0.07
C VAL A 65 5.75 -0.18 -1.10
N GLN A 66 5.53 0.51 -2.23
CA GLN A 66 4.74 -0.02 -3.34
C GLN A 66 5.39 -1.26 -3.93
N GLU A 67 6.69 -1.18 -4.26
CA GLU A 67 7.48 -2.30 -4.78
C GLU A 67 7.47 -3.51 -3.83
N PHE A 68 7.61 -3.25 -2.51
CA PHE A 68 7.49 -4.30 -1.50
C PHE A 68 6.14 -5.00 -1.54
N TRP A 69 5.03 -4.24 -1.60
CA TRP A 69 3.70 -4.84 -1.59
C TRP A 69 3.37 -5.58 -2.89
N GLU A 70 3.82 -5.09 -4.04
CA GLU A 70 3.70 -5.79 -5.33
C GLU A 70 4.47 -7.11 -5.30
N SER A 71 5.72 -7.09 -4.85
CA SER A 71 6.54 -8.29 -4.68
C SER A 71 5.95 -9.25 -3.65
N PHE A 72 5.45 -8.73 -2.53
CA PHE A 72 4.80 -9.54 -1.49
C PHE A 72 3.56 -10.25 -2.03
N ASP A 73 2.67 -9.54 -2.72
CA ASP A 73 1.45 -10.11 -3.26
C ASP A 73 1.76 -11.20 -4.29
N TYR A 74 2.73 -10.95 -5.15
CA TYR A 74 3.19 -11.95 -6.11
C TYR A 74 3.76 -13.19 -5.41
N LEU A 75 4.74 -13.04 -4.53
CA LEU A 75 5.44 -14.13 -3.86
C LEU A 75 4.57 -14.91 -2.87
N ASN A 76 3.60 -14.24 -2.26
CA ASN A 76 2.71 -14.85 -1.28
C ASN A 76 1.79 -15.92 -1.90
N TRP A 77 1.44 -15.78 -3.18
CA TRP A 77 0.57 -16.69 -3.90
C TRP A 77 1.30 -17.61 -4.89
N LEU A 78 2.59 -17.44 -5.08
CA LEU A 78 3.39 -18.34 -5.90
C LEU A 78 3.39 -19.75 -5.28
N PRO A 79 3.06 -20.80 -6.07
CA PRO A 79 3.15 -22.16 -5.57
C PRO A 79 4.55 -22.48 -5.05
N ALA A 80 4.64 -23.09 -3.88
CA ALA A 80 5.93 -23.63 -3.43
C ALA A 80 6.29 -24.81 -4.31
N THR A 81 7.37 -24.71 -5.06
CA THR A 81 7.92 -25.82 -5.85
C THR A 81 8.58 -26.81 -4.88
N GLY A 82 7.95 -27.96 -4.65
CA GLY A 82 8.49 -29.04 -3.84
C GLY A 82 8.17 -30.39 -4.48
N ALA A 83 8.84 -31.45 -4.03
CA ALA A 83 8.72 -32.81 -4.55
C ALA A 83 7.29 -33.40 -4.51
N MET A 84 6.35 -32.76 -3.81
CA MET A 84 4.96 -33.21 -3.64
C MET A 84 3.91 -32.30 -4.34
N GLY A 85 4.29 -31.49 -5.31
CA GLY A 85 3.37 -30.62 -6.05
C GLY A 85 3.14 -29.25 -5.39
N PRO A 86 2.40 -28.34 -6.06
CA PRO A 86 2.17 -27.00 -5.57
C PRO A 86 1.31 -27.02 -4.31
N LYS A 87 1.83 -26.48 -3.20
CA LYS A 87 1.01 -26.19 -2.01
C LYS A 87 0.19 -24.94 -2.31
N GLU A 88 -1.11 -25.07 -2.28
CA GLU A 88 -2.03 -23.95 -2.36
C GLU A 88 -2.07 -23.20 -1.02
N GLY A 89 -2.08 -21.87 -1.07
CA GLY A 89 -2.27 -21.01 0.10
C GLY A 89 -1.21 -19.92 0.24
N PRO A 90 -1.42 -19.01 1.18
CA PRO A 90 -0.47 -17.94 1.46
C PRO A 90 0.82 -18.51 2.04
N HIS A 91 1.98 -18.05 1.51
CA HIS A 91 3.29 -18.54 1.89
C HIS A 91 4.11 -17.56 2.74
N LEU A 92 3.69 -16.29 2.79
CA LEU A 92 4.39 -15.20 3.49
C LEU A 92 3.50 -14.51 4.54
N ASN A 93 2.18 -14.66 4.46
CA ASN A 93 1.28 -14.12 5.47
C ASN A 93 1.10 -15.11 6.62
N HIS A 94 1.67 -14.79 7.76
CA HIS A 94 1.58 -15.60 8.98
C HIS A 94 0.33 -15.30 9.81
N SER A 95 -0.52 -14.34 9.40
CA SER A 95 -1.73 -13.99 10.15
C SER A 95 -2.82 -15.04 9.99
N ARG A 96 -3.51 -15.34 11.10
CA ARG A 96 -4.77 -16.09 11.11
C ARG A 96 -5.98 -15.16 11.00
N ASP A 97 -5.78 -13.88 11.29
CA ASP A 97 -6.80 -12.85 11.19
C ASP A 97 -6.84 -12.32 9.75
N PRO A 98 -7.97 -12.43 9.03
CA PRO A 98 -8.11 -11.94 7.67
C PRO A 98 -8.01 -10.41 7.56
N ALA A 99 -8.20 -9.69 8.66
CA ALA A 99 -8.03 -8.23 8.71
C ALA A 99 -6.57 -7.80 8.83
N LEU A 100 -5.63 -8.73 9.05
CA LEU A 100 -4.23 -8.46 9.28
C LEU A 100 -3.33 -9.21 8.29
N ILE A 101 -2.22 -8.59 7.95
CA ILE A 101 -1.10 -9.21 7.25
C ILE A 101 0.09 -9.21 8.20
N SER A 102 0.65 -10.38 8.46
CA SER A 102 1.82 -10.57 9.33
C SER A 102 2.97 -11.14 8.52
N VAL A 103 4.02 -10.36 8.30
CA VAL A 103 5.14 -10.69 7.40
C VAL A 103 6.43 -10.82 8.19
N ASN A 104 7.13 -11.94 8.04
CA ASN A 104 8.54 -12.04 8.41
C ASN A 104 9.40 -11.51 7.25
N LEU A 105 10.07 -10.38 7.46
CA LEU A 105 10.85 -9.74 6.41
C LEU A 105 12.06 -10.57 5.97
N ASN A 106 12.64 -11.41 6.84
CA ASN A 106 13.75 -12.27 6.45
C ASN A 106 13.25 -13.38 5.51
N GLU A 107 12.14 -14.05 5.85
CA GLU A 107 11.52 -15.06 4.98
C GLU A 107 11.06 -14.46 3.64
N PHE A 108 10.59 -13.22 3.64
CA PHE A 108 10.27 -12.51 2.42
C PHE A 108 11.51 -12.34 1.51
N VAL A 109 12.64 -11.89 2.08
CA VAL A 109 13.89 -11.71 1.31
C VAL A 109 14.42 -13.04 0.80
N GLU A 110 14.42 -14.08 1.62
CA GLU A 110 14.83 -15.44 1.20
C GLU A 110 13.97 -15.95 0.04
N ARG A 111 12.65 -15.78 0.14
CA ARG A 111 11.74 -16.20 -0.93
C ARG A 111 11.92 -15.36 -2.21
N ALA A 112 12.14 -14.07 -2.08
CA ALA A 112 12.44 -13.20 -3.22
C ALA A 112 13.73 -13.63 -3.92
N ALA A 113 14.77 -13.94 -3.16
CA ALA A 113 16.04 -14.45 -3.70
C ALA A 113 15.87 -15.78 -4.45
N MET A 114 15.07 -16.72 -3.91
CA MET A 114 14.73 -17.99 -4.59
C MET A 114 14.05 -17.77 -5.95
N HIS A 115 13.24 -16.71 -6.06
CA HIS A 115 12.54 -16.34 -7.31
C HIS A 115 13.27 -15.28 -8.14
N ARG A 116 14.55 -15.00 -7.82
CA ARG A 116 15.41 -14.03 -8.52
C ARG A 116 14.82 -12.60 -8.58
N GLN A 117 14.02 -12.24 -7.60
CA GLN A 117 13.50 -10.89 -7.47
C GLN A 117 14.50 -10.01 -6.72
N GLN A 118 14.70 -8.79 -7.21
CA GLN A 118 15.46 -7.79 -6.48
C GLN A 118 14.57 -7.18 -5.39
N VAL A 119 15.13 -7.02 -4.20
CA VAL A 119 14.44 -6.44 -3.06
C VAL A 119 15.30 -5.33 -2.48
N PRO A 120 14.70 -4.21 -2.07
CA PRO A 120 15.42 -3.15 -1.36
C PRO A 120 16.12 -3.67 -0.10
N GLY A 121 17.20 -3.01 0.30
CA GLY A 121 17.92 -3.37 1.52
C GLY A 121 17.00 -3.37 2.75
N LEU A 122 17.07 -4.43 3.56
CA LEU A 122 16.19 -4.61 4.74
C LEU A 122 16.19 -3.42 5.70
N SER A 123 17.31 -2.74 5.87
CA SER A 123 17.42 -1.60 6.79
C SER A 123 16.63 -0.39 6.30
N GLU A 124 16.64 -0.15 5.00
CA GLU A 124 15.88 0.93 4.35
C GLU A 124 14.41 0.58 4.30
N LEU A 125 14.09 -0.66 3.90
CA LEU A 125 12.73 -1.17 3.86
C LEU A 125 12.04 -1.05 5.23
N LYS A 126 12.71 -1.42 6.33
CA LYS A 126 12.19 -1.28 7.70
C LYS A 126 11.85 0.17 8.08
N LYS A 127 12.59 1.16 7.57
CA LYS A 127 12.30 2.58 7.84
C LYS A 127 11.03 3.04 7.13
N VAL A 128 10.91 2.69 5.84
CA VAL A 128 9.78 3.16 5.02
C VAL A 128 8.49 2.38 5.26
N LEU A 129 8.54 1.09 5.58
CA LEU A 129 7.35 0.27 5.83
C LEU A 129 6.52 0.77 7.01
N ARG A 130 7.12 1.41 8.01
CA ARG A 130 6.39 2.05 9.11
C ARG A 130 5.52 3.22 8.65
N THR A 131 5.80 3.79 7.49
CA THR A 131 5.05 4.90 6.91
C THR A 131 4.03 4.46 5.86
N SER A 132 3.87 3.14 5.66
CA SER A 132 2.90 2.59 4.71
C SER A 132 1.49 3.09 4.99
N LYS A 133 0.81 3.55 3.94
CA LYS A 133 -0.53 4.15 3.99
C LYS A 133 -1.57 3.22 3.40
N THR A 134 -1.20 2.49 2.35
CA THR A 134 -2.08 1.53 1.66
C THR A 134 -2.41 0.34 2.55
N ARG A 135 -1.40 -0.16 3.28
CA ARG A 135 -1.54 -1.18 4.32
C ARG A 135 -0.89 -0.63 5.57
N ARG A 136 -1.73 -0.05 6.42
CA ARG A 136 -1.25 0.66 7.60
C ARG A 136 -0.44 -0.26 8.51
N PHE A 137 0.75 0.21 8.87
CA PHE A 137 1.59 -0.47 9.86
C PHE A 137 0.90 -0.44 11.25
N VAL A 138 0.85 -1.60 11.91
CA VAL A 138 0.24 -1.76 13.24
C VAL A 138 1.33 -1.92 14.28
N ASP A 139 2.18 -2.97 14.15
CA ASP A 139 3.16 -3.31 15.17
C ASP A 139 4.23 -4.28 14.65
N VAL A 140 5.26 -4.52 15.46
CA VAL A 140 6.22 -5.61 15.27
C VAL A 140 6.13 -6.55 16.44
N LYS A 141 5.61 -7.74 16.23
CA LYS A 141 5.36 -8.72 17.28
C LYS A 141 5.56 -10.16 16.85
N THR A 142 5.68 -11.02 17.82
CA THR A 142 5.72 -12.46 17.61
C THR A 142 4.30 -13.00 17.47
N VAL A 143 4.04 -13.76 16.39
CA VAL A 143 2.72 -14.35 16.09
C VAL A 143 2.81 -15.86 15.95
N ASN A 144 1.73 -16.56 16.29
CA ASN A 144 1.58 -17.97 15.96
C ASN A 144 1.22 -18.08 14.48
N SER A 145 2.15 -18.58 13.68
CA SER A 145 2.02 -18.64 12.23
C SER A 145 0.77 -19.45 11.80
N ALA A 146 0.07 -18.90 10.80
CA ALA A 146 -0.94 -19.65 10.04
C ALA A 146 -0.29 -20.67 9.10
N ILE A 147 0.96 -20.40 8.68
CA ILE A 147 1.73 -21.28 7.79
C ILE A 147 2.32 -22.41 8.63
N ARG A 148 1.94 -23.62 8.30
CA ARG A 148 2.43 -24.84 8.97
C ARG A 148 3.59 -25.45 8.21
N ILE A 149 4.57 -25.99 8.92
CA ILE A 149 5.70 -26.72 8.37
C ILE A 149 5.55 -28.18 8.74
N LYS A 150 5.73 -29.08 7.78
CA LYS A 150 5.87 -30.52 8.06
C LYS A 150 7.23 -30.73 8.72
N LYS A 151 7.26 -31.43 9.84
CA LYS A 151 8.47 -31.71 10.62
C LYS A 151 9.34 -32.80 10.01
N ASP A 152 8.78 -33.68 9.18
CA ASP A 152 9.49 -34.75 8.48
C ASP A 152 9.06 -34.80 7.02
N ASP A 153 10.00 -35.08 6.12
CA ASP A 153 9.77 -35.32 4.69
C ASP A 153 9.02 -36.65 4.41
N THR A 154 8.62 -37.35 5.44
CA THR A 154 7.84 -38.60 5.36
C THR A 154 6.35 -38.33 5.20
N GLU A 155 5.68 -39.10 4.32
CA GLU A 155 4.23 -39.15 4.23
C GLU A 155 3.60 -39.46 5.60
N GLY A 156 3.00 -38.46 6.22
CA GLY A 156 2.41 -38.58 7.55
C GLY A 156 3.01 -37.68 8.63
N GLY A 157 4.00 -36.86 8.31
CA GLY A 157 4.61 -35.91 9.27
C GLY A 157 3.57 -34.91 9.83
N LEU A 158 3.59 -34.74 11.17
CA LEU A 158 2.69 -33.83 11.87
C LEU A 158 2.97 -32.36 11.48
N ASP A 159 1.93 -31.67 11.12
CA ASP A 159 1.96 -30.21 10.90
C ASP A 159 2.24 -29.49 12.23
N VAL A 160 3.44 -28.93 12.38
CA VAL A 160 3.84 -28.21 13.59
C VAL A 160 3.59 -26.72 13.42
N GLY A 161 2.84 -26.14 14.37
CA GLY A 161 2.71 -24.69 14.49
C GLY A 161 4.04 -24.08 14.91
N ARG A 162 4.40 -22.94 14.33
CA ARG A 162 5.61 -22.19 14.71
C ARG A 162 5.27 -20.76 15.10
N THR A 163 6.10 -20.19 15.95
CA THR A 163 6.03 -18.79 16.37
C THR A 163 7.05 -17.99 15.56
N VAL A 164 6.62 -16.89 14.98
CA VAL A 164 7.43 -16.09 14.05
C VAL A 164 7.37 -14.61 14.42
N HIS A 165 8.50 -13.93 14.36
CA HIS A 165 8.59 -12.49 14.58
C HIS A 165 8.20 -11.75 13.30
N CYS A 166 7.09 -11.03 13.34
CA CYS A 166 6.48 -10.44 12.16
C CYS A 166 6.25 -8.94 12.28
N TRP A 167 6.28 -8.29 11.14
CA TRP A 167 5.73 -6.95 10.91
C TRP A 167 4.27 -7.11 10.57
N VAL A 168 3.40 -6.41 11.31
CA VAL A 168 1.95 -6.54 11.21
C VAL A 168 1.36 -5.29 10.57
N PHE A 169 0.49 -5.51 9.60
CA PHE A 169 -0.18 -4.47 8.83
C PHE A 169 -1.67 -4.76 8.75
N GLU A 170 -2.48 -3.73 8.54
CA GLU A 170 -3.89 -3.87 8.19
C GLU A 170 -4.02 -4.44 6.78
N ALA A 171 -4.87 -5.44 6.59
CA ALA A 171 -5.20 -5.94 5.27
C ALA A 171 -6.04 -4.91 4.49
N PRO A 172 -5.87 -4.80 3.16
CA PRO A 172 -6.73 -3.94 2.37
C PRO A 172 -8.18 -4.40 2.49
N GLN A 173 -9.08 -3.46 2.77
CA GLN A 173 -10.51 -3.78 2.82
C GLN A 173 -10.93 -4.28 1.43
N ARG A 174 -11.39 -5.53 1.36
CA ARG A 174 -12.03 -6.06 0.16
C ARG A 174 -13.38 -5.34 0.02
N ASN A 175 -13.44 -4.33 -0.83
CA ASN A 175 -14.72 -3.81 -1.28
C ASN A 175 -15.43 -4.97 -2.02
N HIS A 176 -16.36 -5.63 -1.35
CA HIS A 176 -17.31 -6.50 -2.02
C HIS A 176 -18.14 -5.61 -2.95
N ARG A 177 -17.80 -5.62 -4.24
CA ARG A 177 -18.70 -5.16 -5.29
C ARG A 177 -19.68 -6.27 -5.62
#